data_a7f20b72750bf2432ae9e3f4856faa94
#
_entry.id   a7f20b72750bf2432ae9e3f4856faa94
#
_cell.length_a   1.000
_cell.length_b   1.000
_cell.length_c   1.000
_cell.angle_alpha   90.00
_cell.angle_beta   90.00
_cell.angle_gamma   90.00
#
_symmetry.space_group_name_H-M   'P 1'
#
loop_
_entity.id
_entity.type
_entity.pdbx_description
1 polymer ?
#
loop_
_entity_poly.entity_id
_entity_poly.type
_entity_poly.pdbx_seq_one_letter_code
_entity_poly.pdbx_strand_id
1 'polypeptide(L)'
;MYAQKGVGFIISDIVRREDGTITSCFMRSDKEHHSFAVFLNDAVKLDHNCYETENWNDIRDWADHFSKSRITLWWGPGRHGPGDNLFFMVSDPDGNSVELSAEIEIVGADRKMGTWLHEERTLNYWGKGMLRVD
;
A
#
# COMPACT_ATOMS: atom_id res chain seq x y z
N MET A 1 3.59 18.72 7.47
CA MET A 1 4.60 19.74 7.14
C MET A 1 6.07 19.30 7.33
N TYR A 2 6.35 18.04 7.65
CA TYR A 2 7.73 17.57 7.92
C TYR A 2 8.43 16.88 6.73
N ALA A 3 7.70 16.35 5.74
CA ALA A 3 8.30 15.66 4.59
C ALA A 3 8.88 16.60 3.52
N GLN A 4 8.50 17.87 3.50
CA GLN A 4 8.90 18.79 2.42
C GLN A 4 10.35 19.32 2.50
N LYS A 5 11.12 19.01 3.52
CA LYS A 5 12.48 19.58 3.68
C LYS A 5 13.64 18.57 3.51
N GLY A 6 13.37 17.28 3.29
CA GLY A 6 14.45 16.29 3.27
C GLY A 6 14.64 15.55 1.95
N VAL A 7 13.59 14.93 1.41
CA VAL A 7 13.70 13.98 0.29
C VAL A 7 12.79 14.30 -0.90
N GLY A 8 12.05 15.41 -0.89
CA GLY A 8 11.24 15.85 -2.03
C GLY A 8 9.90 15.15 -2.20
N PHE A 9 9.50 14.26 -1.29
CA PHE A 9 8.19 13.61 -1.35
C PHE A 9 7.06 14.52 -0.84
N ILE A 10 5.88 14.37 -1.45
CA ILE A 10 4.63 15.02 -1.04
C ILE A 10 3.76 13.98 -0.35
N ILE A 11 3.23 14.30 0.83
CA ILE A 11 2.28 13.43 1.53
C ILE A 11 0.95 13.45 0.77
N SER A 12 0.50 12.27 0.36
CA SER A 12 -0.80 12.06 -0.26
C SER A 12 -1.87 11.76 0.76
N ASP A 13 -1.61 10.77 1.64
CA ASP A 13 -2.54 10.36 2.67
C ASP A 13 -1.81 9.98 3.95
N ILE A 14 -2.54 10.11 5.08
CA ILE A 14 -2.15 9.55 6.37
C ILE A 14 -3.25 8.65 6.92
N VAL A 15 -2.84 7.62 7.66
CA VAL A 15 -3.72 6.81 8.49
C VAL A 15 -3.44 7.13 9.94
N ARG A 16 -4.47 7.32 10.75
CA ARG A 16 -4.31 7.64 12.18
C ARG A 16 -5.36 6.98 13.06
N ARG A 17 -4.99 6.74 14.29
CA ARG A 17 -5.92 6.35 15.37
C ARG A 17 -6.80 7.52 15.79
N GLU A 18 -7.83 7.24 16.56
CA GLU A 18 -8.72 8.27 17.14
C GLU A 18 -7.97 9.25 18.06
N ASP A 19 -6.95 8.79 18.75
CA ASP A 19 -6.08 9.63 19.59
C ASP A 19 -5.13 10.55 18.78
N GLY A 20 -5.17 10.47 17.46
CA GLY A 20 -4.36 11.26 16.55
C GLY A 20 -2.99 10.64 16.19
N THR A 21 -2.62 9.51 16.77
CA THR A 21 -1.37 8.81 16.44
C THR A 21 -1.35 8.41 14.97
N ILE A 22 -0.37 8.89 14.20
CA ILE A 22 -0.19 8.51 12.79
C ILE A 22 0.42 7.12 12.73
N THR A 23 -0.25 6.21 12.06
CA THR A 23 0.17 4.81 11.88
C THR A 23 0.68 4.49 10.49
N SER A 24 0.31 5.29 9.49
CA SER A 24 0.85 5.17 8.14
C SER A 24 0.88 6.52 7.44
N CYS A 25 1.88 6.69 6.58
CA CYS A 25 2.03 7.87 5.75
C CYS A 25 2.40 7.44 4.33
N PHE A 26 1.55 7.80 3.37
CA PHE A 26 1.71 7.51 1.95
C PHE A 26 2.21 8.75 1.23
N MET A 27 3.29 8.62 0.46
CA MET A 27 4.00 9.75 -0.14
C MET A 27 4.28 9.49 -1.61
N ARG A 28 4.25 10.56 -2.40
CA ARG A 28 4.50 10.55 -3.83
C ARG A 28 5.65 11.42 -4.24
N SER A 29 6.30 11.06 -5.35
CA SER A 29 7.31 11.86 -6.06
C SER A 29 6.81 12.39 -7.42
N ASP A 30 5.65 11.90 -7.88
CA ASP A 30 5.07 12.18 -9.19
C ASP A 30 3.53 12.23 -9.14
N LYS A 31 2.85 11.79 -10.17
CA LYS A 31 1.38 11.82 -10.28
C LYS A 31 0.68 10.61 -9.67
N GLU A 32 1.40 9.54 -9.35
CA GLU A 32 0.81 8.40 -8.67
C GLU A 32 0.55 8.75 -7.20
N HIS A 33 -0.51 8.18 -6.63
CA HIS A 33 -0.88 8.47 -5.25
C HIS A 33 0.28 8.26 -4.28
N HIS A 34 1.04 7.20 -4.44
CA HIS A 34 2.25 6.98 -3.65
C HIS A 34 3.24 6.08 -4.36
N SER A 35 4.50 6.40 -4.21
CA SER A 35 5.65 5.59 -4.58
C SER A 35 6.47 5.18 -3.35
N PHE A 36 6.13 5.74 -2.18
CA PHE A 36 6.79 5.43 -0.92
C PHE A 36 5.80 5.53 0.25
N ALA A 37 5.89 4.57 1.18
CA ALA A 37 5.08 4.59 2.39
C ALA A 37 5.91 4.24 3.62
N VAL A 38 5.53 4.80 4.77
CA VAL A 38 6.09 4.42 6.07
C VAL A 38 4.95 3.99 6.99
N PHE A 39 5.21 2.95 7.76
CA PHE A 39 4.27 2.36 8.70
C PHE A 39 4.85 2.39 10.11
N LEU A 40 4.04 2.76 11.09
CA LEU A 40 4.40 2.60 12.50
C LEU A 40 4.55 1.11 12.79
N ASN A 41 5.68 0.74 13.40
CA ASN A 41 5.99 -0.62 13.79
C ASN A 41 6.97 -0.60 14.98
N ASP A 42 7.00 -1.66 15.77
CA ASP A 42 7.91 -1.79 16.92
C ASP A 42 9.37 -1.98 16.50
N ALA A 43 9.60 -2.40 15.26
CA ALA A 43 10.94 -2.61 14.71
C ALA A 43 11.13 -1.87 13.38
N VAL A 44 12.34 -1.36 13.16
CA VAL A 44 12.74 -0.82 11.85
C VAL A 44 13.02 -1.98 10.91
N LYS A 45 12.22 -2.10 9.85
CA LYS A 45 12.35 -3.15 8.84
C LYS A 45 11.77 -2.69 7.50
N LEU A 46 12.17 -3.37 6.43
CA LEU A 46 11.45 -3.31 5.17
C LEU A 46 10.06 -3.93 5.37
N ASP A 47 9.00 -3.24 4.95
CA ASP A 47 7.65 -3.80 4.97
C ASP A 47 7.43 -4.67 3.72
N HIS A 48 7.50 -4.07 2.54
CA HIS A 48 7.40 -4.76 1.25
C HIS A 48 8.00 -3.93 0.11
N ASN A 49 8.23 -4.58 -1.01
CA ASN A 49 8.44 -3.96 -2.31
C ASN A 49 7.19 -4.16 -3.15
N CYS A 50 6.80 -3.16 -3.93
CA CYS A 50 5.65 -3.23 -4.82
C CYS A 50 6.08 -3.14 -6.28
N TYR A 51 5.45 -3.95 -7.13
CA TYR A 51 5.55 -3.89 -8.58
C TYR A 51 4.18 -3.59 -9.17
N GLU A 52 4.10 -2.53 -9.96
CA GLU A 52 2.86 -2.12 -10.59
C GLU A 52 2.63 -2.87 -11.90
N THR A 53 1.39 -3.22 -12.14
CA THR A 53 0.84 -3.76 -13.38
C THR A 53 -0.26 -2.82 -13.90
N GLU A 54 -0.81 -3.07 -15.09
CA GLU A 54 -1.71 -2.11 -15.70
C GLU A 54 -3.14 -2.14 -15.11
N ASN A 55 -3.67 -3.35 -14.86
CA ASN A 55 -5.09 -3.49 -14.53
C ASN A 55 -5.42 -4.82 -13.83
N TRP A 56 -6.72 -5.00 -13.51
CA TRP A 56 -7.24 -6.23 -12.89
C TRP A 56 -6.90 -7.51 -13.65
N ASN A 57 -6.85 -7.50 -14.97
CA ASN A 57 -6.54 -8.72 -15.71
C ASN A 57 -5.10 -9.17 -15.44
N ASP A 58 -4.17 -8.23 -15.33
CA ASP A 58 -2.79 -8.56 -14.97
C ASP A 58 -2.68 -9.10 -13.54
N ILE A 59 -3.42 -8.51 -12.60
CA ILE A 59 -3.51 -9.01 -11.21
C ILE A 59 -3.97 -10.47 -11.21
N ARG A 60 -5.03 -10.79 -11.95
CA ARG A 60 -5.52 -12.17 -12.11
C ARG A 60 -4.47 -13.07 -12.74
N ASP A 61 -3.86 -12.66 -13.84
CA ASP A 61 -2.92 -13.49 -14.60
C ASP A 61 -1.64 -13.77 -13.79
N TRP A 62 -1.16 -12.79 -13.02
CA TRP A 62 -0.07 -13.00 -12.07
C TRP A 62 -0.46 -13.92 -10.91
N ALA A 63 -1.66 -13.80 -10.36
CA ALA A 63 -2.16 -14.71 -9.33
C ALA A 63 -2.22 -16.17 -9.85
N ASP A 64 -2.69 -16.37 -11.08
CA ASP A 64 -2.68 -17.67 -11.76
C ASP A 64 -1.25 -18.19 -11.98
N HIS A 65 -0.32 -17.35 -12.39
CA HIS A 65 1.08 -17.69 -12.55
C HIS A 65 1.72 -18.16 -11.24
N PHE A 66 1.52 -17.43 -10.16
CA PHE A 66 2.03 -17.83 -8.84
C PHE A 66 1.39 -19.12 -8.35
N SER A 67 0.09 -19.31 -8.56
CA SER A 67 -0.60 -20.55 -8.21
C SER A 67 -0.02 -21.76 -8.96
N LYS A 68 0.23 -21.66 -10.27
CA LYS A 68 0.88 -22.70 -11.07
C LYS A 68 2.30 -23.00 -10.56
N SER A 69 2.98 -22.01 -10.03
CA SER A 69 4.31 -22.15 -9.42
C SER A 69 4.26 -22.58 -7.94
N ARG A 70 3.08 -22.91 -7.41
CA ARG A 70 2.83 -23.30 -6.01
C ARG A 70 3.24 -22.20 -4.98
N ILE A 71 3.18 -20.95 -5.39
CA ILE A 71 3.38 -19.79 -4.52
C ILE A 71 2.01 -19.31 -4.05
N THR A 72 1.81 -19.26 -2.74
CA THR A 72 0.54 -18.85 -2.14
C THR A 72 0.50 -17.34 -1.94
N LEU A 73 -0.62 -16.74 -2.33
CA LEU A 73 -0.92 -15.37 -1.94
C LEU A 73 -1.25 -15.35 -0.45
N TRP A 74 -0.47 -14.61 0.34
CA TRP A 74 -0.72 -14.57 1.79
C TRP A 74 -1.61 -13.39 2.20
N TRP A 75 -1.80 -12.38 1.32
CA TRP A 75 -2.76 -11.30 1.52
C TRP A 75 -3.32 -10.84 0.17
N GLY A 76 -4.63 -10.56 0.13
CA GLY A 76 -5.34 -10.20 -1.09
C GLY A 76 -5.83 -11.44 -1.88
N PRO A 77 -6.33 -11.24 -3.11
CA PRO A 77 -6.46 -9.93 -3.75
C PRO A 77 -7.45 -9.01 -3.05
N GLY A 78 -7.21 -7.72 -3.16
CA GLY A 78 -8.02 -6.71 -2.51
C GLY A 78 -7.89 -5.33 -3.15
N ARG A 79 -8.53 -4.34 -2.53
CA ARG A 79 -8.40 -2.93 -2.90
C ARG A 79 -8.09 -2.11 -1.65
N HIS A 80 -7.03 -1.33 -1.71
CA HIS A 80 -6.66 -0.41 -0.62
C HIS A 80 -7.58 0.81 -0.57
N GLY A 81 -7.74 1.43 0.61
CA GLY A 81 -8.36 2.74 0.75
C GLY A 81 -7.43 3.84 0.23
N PRO A 82 -6.28 4.09 0.89
CA PRO A 82 -5.28 5.03 0.38
C PRO A 82 -4.72 4.58 -0.97
N GLY A 83 -4.91 5.41 -1.99
CA GLY A 83 -4.44 5.11 -3.34
C GLY A 83 -5.39 4.30 -4.20
N ASP A 84 -6.45 3.71 -3.64
CA ASP A 84 -7.50 2.96 -4.34
C ASP A 84 -6.98 1.83 -5.25
N ASN A 85 -5.73 1.41 -5.06
CA ASN A 85 -5.09 0.40 -5.90
C ASN A 85 -5.53 -1.03 -5.56
N LEU A 86 -5.62 -1.84 -6.58
CA LEU A 86 -5.71 -3.30 -6.48
C LEU A 86 -4.39 -3.85 -5.99
N PHE A 87 -4.43 -4.94 -5.24
CA PHE A 87 -3.22 -5.58 -4.75
C PHE A 87 -3.39 -7.06 -4.42
N PHE A 88 -2.30 -7.76 -4.39
CA PHE A 88 -2.08 -8.96 -3.58
C PHE A 88 -0.61 -9.08 -3.19
N MET A 89 -0.32 -9.91 -2.20
CA MET A 89 1.02 -10.12 -1.70
C MET A 89 1.45 -11.58 -1.74
N VAL A 90 2.72 -11.80 -2.11
CA VAL A 90 3.43 -13.07 -2.03
C VAL A 90 4.71 -12.88 -1.22
N SER A 91 5.37 -13.97 -0.85
CA SER A 91 6.72 -13.92 -0.26
C SER A 91 7.76 -14.36 -1.30
N ASP A 92 8.88 -13.66 -1.33
CA ASP A 92 10.04 -14.10 -2.10
C ASP A 92 10.79 -15.25 -1.37
N PRO A 93 11.78 -15.91 -2.00
CA PRO A 93 12.53 -17.00 -1.38
C PRO A 93 13.28 -16.60 -0.09
N ASP A 94 13.60 -15.34 0.09
CA ASP A 94 14.29 -14.80 1.27
C ASP A 94 13.32 -14.37 2.36
N GLY A 95 12.00 -14.51 2.13
CA GLY A 95 10.95 -14.18 3.09
C GLY A 95 10.52 -12.71 3.08
N ASN A 96 10.96 -11.91 2.10
CA ASN A 96 10.47 -10.54 1.96
C ASN A 96 9.08 -10.55 1.33
N SER A 97 8.27 -9.57 1.72
CA SER A 97 6.95 -9.35 1.13
C SER A 97 7.07 -8.63 -0.21
N VAL A 98 6.42 -9.17 -1.22
CA VAL A 98 6.31 -8.59 -2.57
C VAL A 98 4.85 -8.36 -2.87
N GLU A 99 4.51 -7.12 -3.21
CA GLU A 99 3.19 -6.72 -3.66
C GLU A 99 3.13 -6.65 -5.19
N LEU A 100 2.08 -7.18 -5.78
CA LEU A 100 1.65 -6.85 -7.13
C LEU A 100 0.46 -5.89 -7.01
N SER A 101 0.54 -4.75 -7.69
CA SER A 101 -0.46 -3.68 -7.62
C SER A 101 -0.93 -3.26 -9.00
N ALA A 102 -2.13 -2.70 -9.08
CA ALA A 102 -2.67 -2.10 -10.30
C ALA A 102 -3.66 -0.98 -10.00
N GLU A 103 -3.93 -0.14 -10.98
CA GLU A 103 -4.98 0.88 -10.91
C GLU A 103 -4.79 1.91 -9.79
N ILE A 104 -3.56 2.26 -9.45
CA ILE A 104 -3.30 3.28 -8.44
C ILE A 104 -3.90 4.63 -8.83
N GLU A 105 -4.46 5.36 -7.87
CA GLU A 105 -5.01 6.71 -8.09
C GLU A 105 -3.96 7.62 -8.73
N ILE A 106 -4.31 8.24 -9.85
CA ILE A 106 -3.53 9.31 -10.46
C ILE A 106 -4.02 10.64 -9.93
N VAL A 107 -3.18 11.33 -9.17
CA VAL A 107 -3.54 12.56 -8.46
C VAL A 107 -3.34 13.80 -9.30
N GLY A 108 -4.32 14.71 -9.26
CA GLY A 108 -4.20 16.05 -9.85
C GLY A 108 -3.36 17.00 -8.98
N ALA A 109 -2.99 18.15 -9.55
CA ALA A 109 -2.21 19.18 -8.87
C ALA A 109 -2.89 19.72 -7.60
N ASP A 110 -4.23 19.75 -7.57
CA ASP A 110 -5.03 20.27 -6.46
C ASP A 110 -5.40 19.21 -5.41
N ARG A 111 -4.89 17.99 -5.54
CA ARG A 111 -5.18 16.89 -4.63
C ARG A 111 -4.66 17.23 -3.22
N LYS A 112 -5.57 17.34 -2.28
CA LYS A 112 -5.25 17.57 -0.88
C LYS A 112 -4.92 16.27 -0.17
N MET A 113 -4.11 16.35 0.87
CA MET A 113 -3.82 15.22 1.75
C MET A 113 -5.11 14.66 2.34
N GLY A 114 -5.31 13.36 2.17
CA GLY A 114 -6.40 12.61 2.79
C GLY A 114 -6.04 12.13 4.19
N THR A 115 -7.09 11.80 4.96
CA THR A 115 -6.94 11.21 6.29
C THR A 115 -7.88 10.03 6.44
N TRP A 116 -7.34 8.91 6.91
CA TRP A 116 -8.03 7.64 7.08
C TRP A 116 -7.98 7.19 8.53
N LEU A 117 -8.99 6.43 8.96
CA LEU A 117 -8.97 5.79 10.26
C LEU A 117 -8.06 4.56 10.25
N HIS A 118 -7.43 4.29 11.40
CA HIS A 118 -6.64 3.07 11.62
C HIS A 118 -7.57 1.88 11.87
N GLU A 119 -8.02 1.25 10.80
CA GLU A 119 -8.90 0.09 10.81
C GLU A 119 -8.60 -0.85 9.64
N GLU A 120 -8.99 -2.12 9.75
CA GLU A 120 -8.75 -3.12 8.70
C GLU A 120 -9.32 -2.71 7.35
N ARG A 121 -10.52 -2.11 7.33
CA ARG A 121 -11.20 -1.68 6.10
C ARG A 121 -10.41 -0.63 5.33
N THR A 122 -9.67 0.24 6.00
CA THR A 122 -8.78 1.20 5.35
C THR A 122 -7.70 0.51 4.52
N LEU A 123 -7.22 -0.65 4.98
CA LEU A 123 -6.17 -1.38 4.30
C LEU A 123 -6.70 -2.39 3.27
N ASN A 124 -7.95 -2.82 3.39
CA ASN A 124 -8.55 -3.71 2.40
C ASN A 124 -10.08 -3.61 2.40
N TYR A 125 -10.64 -3.00 1.35
CA TYR A 125 -12.09 -2.91 1.19
C TYR A 125 -12.78 -4.26 0.96
N TRP A 126 -12.07 -5.23 0.37
CA TRP A 126 -12.67 -6.49 -0.07
C TRP A 126 -12.57 -7.61 0.97
N GLY A 127 -11.79 -7.43 2.01
CA GLY A 127 -11.59 -8.48 2.97
C GLY A 127 -10.77 -8.04 4.18
N LYS A 128 -10.04 -8.98 4.75
CA LYS A 128 -9.24 -8.73 5.94
C LYS A 128 -8.10 -7.75 5.66
N GLY A 129 -7.97 -6.72 6.48
CA GLY A 129 -6.82 -5.83 6.51
C GLY A 129 -5.70 -6.37 7.39
N MET A 130 -4.47 -5.95 7.11
CA MET A 130 -3.28 -6.32 7.88
C MET A 130 -2.71 -5.07 8.57
N LEU A 131 -3.19 -4.80 9.79
CA LEU A 131 -2.63 -3.73 10.62
C LEU A 131 -1.23 -4.13 11.10
N ARG A 132 -0.27 -3.18 11.11
CA ARG A 132 1.13 -3.40 11.56
C ARG A 132 1.27 -3.22 13.06
N VAL A 133 0.36 -2.49 13.65
CA VAL A 133 0.23 -2.23 15.10
C VAL A 133 -1.25 -2.28 15.47
N ASP A 134 -1.56 -2.69 16.68
CA ASP A 134 -2.92 -2.75 17.23
C ASP A 134 -3.45 -1.33 17.61
#